data_b050038aadcfcbebe2958cf9d4bd9d6e
#
_entry.id   b050038aadcfcbebe2958cf9d4bd9d6e
#
_cell.length_a   1.000
_cell.length_b   1.000
_cell.length_c   1.000
_cell.angle_alpha   90.00
_cell.angle_beta   90.00
_cell.angle_gamma   90.00
#
_symmetry.space_group_name_H-M   'P 1'
#
loop_
_entity.id
_entity.type
_entity.pdbx_description
1 polymer ?
#
loop_
_entity_poly.entity_id
_entity_poly.type
_entity_poly.pdbx_seq_one_letter_code
_entity_poly.pdbx_strand_id
1 'polypeptide(L)'
;MVPLIETNRGCPYRCTFCAWGMASHNIVSRLNIDNTVEEIKYIGKRSKANNWIICDANFGILKRDVEIAKAIRKVHDEYHYPKRCNIWLSKNTTDRNLEIAEILGDMINPVMAIQSMTEEVLKNIKRDNISSDTYYQYQKRFHSMGSTTYSDMIVPLPGETFHTHLAGVKKLFDLGVDDMKNHNMRMLPGSELYSSEMRKKYNFKTKYRLIHGDCGYYKTPHGKGIKSFELEESLRSTNTMSEKEVFKLRKIHFLIEFAWNFQIYSDLLKVTKKFQINQLDIMLKFLENGKKNKELIKFWKLFDKSSKDEWFNSREEAERFFSDKKNFNDLINQKYEKLNIQFSIIVLRDYKITFDKVLLQTIKSFNAIPNNIIGDLSKIVFAEFPPLNSEISQHHYPKNDLRKQIINILSKKNESISKILNTQGFSIKDLRLR
;
A
#
# COMPACT_ATOMS: atom_id res chain seq x y z
N MET A 1 20.39 -3.39 -14.37
CA MET A 1 20.56 -2.17 -13.54
C MET A 1 19.31 -1.33 -13.70
N VAL A 2 18.71 -0.83 -12.62
CA VAL A 2 17.54 0.06 -12.68
C VAL A 2 18.04 1.50 -12.72
N PRO A 3 17.68 2.30 -13.74
CA PRO A 3 18.02 3.71 -13.80
C PRO A 3 17.35 4.51 -12.68
N LEU A 4 18.14 5.37 -12.04
CA LEU A 4 17.69 6.36 -11.06
C LEU A 4 17.92 7.74 -11.69
N ILE A 5 16.85 8.47 -11.96
CA ILE A 5 16.89 9.75 -12.65
C ILE A 5 16.42 10.83 -11.69
N GLU A 6 17.22 11.88 -11.47
CA GLU A 6 16.84 13.07 -10.71
C GLU A 6 16.70 14.24 -11.67
N THR A 7 15.56 14.91 -11.66
CA THR A 7 15.32 16.07 -12.53
C THR A 7 15.24 17.37 -11.75
N ASN A 8 14.81 17.28 -10.49
CA ASN A 8 14.86 18.37 -9.54
C ASN A 8 15.16 17.85 -8.13
N ARG A 9 15.67 18.70 -7.28
CA ARG A 9 16.03 18.38 -5.90
C ARG A 9 15.39 19.39 -4.95
N GLY A 10 14.83 18.88 -3.84
CA GLY A 10 14.22 19.69 -2.80
C GLY A 10 12.70 19.55 -2.75
N CYS A 11 12.11 20.06 -1.67
CA CYS A 11 10.67 20.01 -1.42
C CYS A 11 10.23 21.26 -0.66
N PRO A 12 9.30 22.08 -1.18
CA PRO A 12 8.92 23.33 -0.53
C PRO A 12 8.06 23.13 0.72
N TYR A 13 7.61 21.89 0.96
CA TYR A 13 6.78 21.54 2.10
C TYR A 13 7.63 21.28 3.35
N ARG A 14 7.04 21.54 4.52
CA ARG A 14 7.72 21.44 5.83
C ARG A 14 7.17 20.33 6.69
N CYS A 15 6.81 19.19 6.08
CA CYS A 15 6.26 18.07 6.83
C CYS A 15 7.27 17.58 7.88
N THR A 16 6.88 17.61 9.16
CA THR A 16 7.77 17.38 10.30
C THR A 16 8.34 15.96 10.38
N PHE A 17 7.68 14.99 9.75
CA PHE A 17 8.11 13.60 9.70
C PHE A 17 9.06 13.27 8.56
N CYS A 18 9.28 14.21 7.63
CA CYS A 18 9.99 13.97 6.38
C CYS A 18 11.36 14.64 6.40
N ALA A 19 12.40 13.93 5.95
CA ALA A 19 13.74 14.49 5.84
C ALA A 19 13.83 15.62 4.79
N TRP A 20 12.98 15.62 3.77
CA TRP A 20 12.87 16.72 2.80
C TRP A 20 12.22 17.99 3.38
N GLY A 21 11.56 17.90 4.54
CA GLY A 21 11.01 19.07 5.26
C GLY A 21 12.05 19.93 5.96
N MET A 22 13.32 19.57 5.91
CA MET A 22 14.42 20.31 6.51
C MET A 22 14.66 21.62 5.77
N ALA A 23 15.09 22.65 6.52
CA ALA A 23 15.38 23.97 5.96
C ALA A 23 16.41 23.96 4.83
N SER A 24 17.38 23.04 4.87
CA SER A 24 18.39 22.86 3.83
C SER A 24 17.85 22.33 2.49
N HIS A 25 16.63 21.79 2.48
CA HIS A 25 16.05 21.12 1.32
C HIS A 25 14.70 21.73 0.90
N ASN A 26 14.30 22.87 1.48
CA ASN A 26 13.01 23.50 1.20
C ASN A 26 12.99 24.36 -0.09
N ILE A 27 14.12 24.51 -0.76
CA ILE A 27 14.23 25.18 -2.06
C ILE A 27 14.30 24.11 -3.13
N VAL A 28 13.42 24.20 -4.13
CA VAL A 28 13.44 23.28 -5.27
C VAL A 28 14.49 23.78 -6.29
N SER A 29 15.61 23.07 -6.37
CA SER A 29 16.63 23.27 -7.39
C SER A 29 16.31 22.40 -8.61
N ARG A 30 16.41 22.95 -9.80
CA ARG A 30 16.14 22.27 -11.07
C ARG A 30 17.42 21.99 -11.83
N LEU A 31 17.56 20.81 -12.40
CA LEU A 31 18.62 20.50 -13.35
C LEU A 31 18.29 21.11 -14.72
N ASN A 32 19.29 21.25 -15.59
CA ASN A 32 19.05 21.76 -16.94
C ASN A 32 18.14 20.80 -17.71
N ILE A 33 17.09 21.31 -18.38
CA ILE A 33 16.09 20.47 -19.03
C ILE A 33 16.65 19.74 -20.25
N ASP A 34 17.48 20.42 -21.05
CA ASP A 34 18.05 19.81 -22.26
C ASP A 34 18.95 18.63 -21.88
N ASN A 35 19.79 18.81 -20.84
CA ASN A 35 20.63 17.74 -20.32
C ASN A 35 19.78 16.59 -19.77
N THR A 36 18.68 16.87 -19.06
CA THR A 36 17.76 15.88 -18.53
C THR A 36 17.12 15.06 -19.64
N VAL A 37 16.66 15.72 -20.70
CA VAL A 37 16.04 15.06 -21.86
C VAL A 37 17.08 14.20 -22.63
N GLU A 38 18.30 14.69 -22.79
CA GLU A 38 19.39 13.93 -23.42
C GLU A 38 19.80 12.72 -22.55
N GLU A 39 19.82 12.84 -21.23
CA GLU A 39 20.06 11.73 -20.32
C GLU A 39 18.97 10.66 -20.44
N ILE A 40 17.69 11.05 -20.48
CA ILE A 40 16.56 10.15 -20.69
C ILE A 40 16.70 9.39 -22.02
N LYS A 41 17.03 10.08 -23.10
CA LYS A 41 17.28 9.45 -24.41
C LYS A 41 18.48 8.51 -24.37
N TYR A 42 19.58 8.93 -23.72
CA TYR A 42 20.77 8.11 -23.58
C TYR A 42 20.49 6.79 -22.84
N ILE A 43 19.73 6.88 -21.74
CA ILE A 43 19.32 5.72 -20.95
C ILE A 43 18.40 4.83 -21.81
N GLY A 44 17.40 5.40 -22.48
CA GLY A 44 16.46 4.66 -23.32
C GLY A 44 17.13 3.81 -24.38
N LYS A 45 18.16 4.35 -25.05
CA LYS A 45 18.94 3.61 -26.08
C LYS A 45 19.72 2.42 -25.51
N ARG A 46 20.06 2.42 -24.21
CA ARG A 46 21.00 1.45 -23.61
C ARG A 46 20.42 0.54 -22.57
N SER A 47 19.37 1.00 -21.89
CA SER A 47 18.77 0.26 -20.79
C SER A 47 17.48 -0.46 -21.24
N LYS A 48 17.48 -1.78 -21.09
CA LYS A 48 16.26 -2.61 -21.22
C LYS A 48 15.58 -2.87 -19.88
N ALA A 49 15.81 -1.99 -18.88
CA ALA A 49 15.18 -2.12 -17.58
C ALA A 49 13.68 -1.84 -17.69
N ASN A 50 12.86 -2.78 -17.21
CA ASN A 50 11.40 -2.62 -17.19
C ASN A 50 10.95 -1.46 -16.32
N ASN A 51 11.74 -1.10 -15.30
CA ASN A 51 11.38 -0.12 -14.32
C ASN A 51 12.44 0.99 -14.22
N TRP A 52 12.00 2.24 -14.25
CA TRP A 52 12.81 3.41 -13.95
C TRP A 52 12.31 4.08 -12.68
N ILE A 53 13.19 4.79 -11.99
CA ILE A 53 12.84 5.55 -10.79
C ILE A 53 13.19 7.01 -11.02
N ILE A 54 12.19 7.88 -10.94
CA ILE A 54 12.39 9.33 -10.91
C ILE A 54 12.51 9.73 -9.44
N CYS A 55 13.70 10.17 -9.07
CA CYS A 55 14.08 10.41 -7.66
C CYS A 55 13.58 11.75 -7.09
N ASP A 56 12.85 12.52 -7.86
CA ASP A 56 12.29 13.80 -7.44
C ASP A 56 11.33 13.64 -6.27
N ALA A 57 11.45 14.50 -5.26
CA ALA A 57 10.55 14.45 -4.10
C ALA A 57 9.09 14.84 -4.43
N ASN A 58 8.88 15.59 -5.53
CA ASN A 58 7.56 16.04 -5.99
C ASN A 58 7.59 16.27 -7.50
N PHE A 59 7.55 15.21 -8.30
CA PHE A 59 7.44 15.34 -9.75
C PHE A 59 6.08 15.96 -10.12
N GLY A 60 6.07 16.87 -11.08
CA GLY A 60 4.91 17.67 -11.46
C GLY A 60 4.79 19.00 -10.69
N ILE A 61 5.71 19.32 -9.78
CA ILE A 61 5.72 20.62 -9.10
C ILE A 61 6.15 21.76 -10.03
N LEU A 62 7.06 21.49 -10.97
CA LEU A 62 7.54 22.44 -11.96
C LEU A 62 6.76 22.31 -13.28
N LYS A 63 6.52 23.41 -14.00
CA LYS A 63 5.83 23.38 -15.29
C LYS A 63 6.53 22.48 -16.32
N ARG A 64 7.86 22.48 -16.32
CA ARG A 64 8.71 21.69 -17.23
C ARG A 64 8.61 20.18 -17.03
N ASP A 65 8.09 19.71 -15.89
CA ASP A 65 7.98 18.28 -15.61
C ASP A 65 7.04 17.58 -16.62
N VAL A 66 6.14 18.33 -17.26
CA VAL A 66 5.33 17.85 -18.40
C VAL A 66 6.22 17.50 -19.60
N GLU A 67 7.22 18.32 -19.91
CA GLU A 67 8.16 18.07 -21.02
C GLU A 67 9.02 16.83 -20.72
N ILE A 68 9.42 16.67 -19.47
CA ILE A 68 10.17 15.47 -19.03
C ILE A 68 9.29 14.22 -19.16
N ALA A 69 8.01 14.30 -18.75
CA ALA A 69 7.06 13.20 -18.96
C ALA A 69 6.90 12.83 -20.45
N LYS A 70 6.80 13.83 -21.35
CA LYS A 70 6.77 13.62 -22.78
C LYS A 70 8.05 12.95 -23.30
N ALA A 71 9.22 13.33 -22.77
CA ALA A 71 10.49 12.70 -23.15
C ALA A 71 10.54 11.23 -22.73
N ILE A 72 10.09 10.90 -21.52
CA ILE A 72 10.00 9.51 -21.03
C ILE A 72 9.03 8.71 -21.91
N ARG A 73 7.85 9.27 -22.22
CA ARG A 73 6.86 8.62 -23.08
C ARG A 73 7.40 8.36 -24.49
N LYS A 74 8.08 9.33 -25.07
CA LYS A 74 8.72 9.16 -26.40
C LYS A 74 9.74 8.04 -26.40
N VAL A 75 10.56 7.93 -25.36
CA VAL A 75 11.53 6.84 -25.21
C VAL A 75 10.84 5.49 -25.07
N HIS A 76 9.74 5.43 -24.29
CA HIS A 76 8.93 4.22 -24.19
C HIS A 76 8.36 3.78 -25.54
N ASP A 77 7.80 4.71 -26.30
CA ASP A 77 7.20 4.41 -27.62
C ASP A 77 8.24 3.93 -28.62
N GLU A 78 9.47 4.48 -28.57
CA GLU A 78 10.56 4.14 -29.48
C GLU A 78 11.26 2.83 -29.12
N TYR A 79 11.51 2.57 -27.83
CA TYR A 79 12.33 1.43 -27.37
C TYR A 79 11.54 0.37 -26.61
N HIS A 80 10.26 0.59 -26.31
CA HIS A 80 9.38 -0.25 -25.46
C HIS A 80 9.85 -0.39 -24.00
N TYR A 81 10.71 0.51 -23.54
CA TYR A 81 11.23 0.65 -22.16
C TYR A 81 11.29 2.12 -21.76
N PRO A 82 11.09 2.42 -20.44
CA PRO A 82 10.66 1.52 -19.37
C PRO A 82 9.19 1.10 -19.54
N LYS A 83 8.81 -0.06 -18.98
CA LYS A 83 7.40 -0.45 -18.90
C LYS A 83 6.70 0.22 -17.73
N ARG A 84 7.46 0.62 -16.71
CA ARG A 84 6.96 1.33 -15.51
C ARG A 84 7.94 2.39 -15.05
N CYS A 85 7.40 3.50 -14.54
CA CYS A 85 8.14 4.55 -13.87
C CYS A 85 7.62 4.70 -12.43
N ASN A 86 8.49 4.55 -11.44
CA ASN A 86 8.18 4.93 -10.08
C ASN A 86 8.41 6.44 -9.94
N ILE A 87 7.33 7.17 -9.74
CA ILE A 87 7.32 8.64 -9.65
C ILE A 87 6.53 9.05 -8.41
N TRP A 88 7.06 9.97 -7.61
CA TRP A 88 6.34 10.61 -6.52
C TRP A 88 5.77 11.93 -7.01
N LEU A 89 4.47 11.93 -7.38
CA LEU A 89 3.78 13.14 -7.81
C LEU A 89 3.69 14.16 -6.67
N SER A 90 3.57 15.43 -7.04
CA SER A 90 3.46 16.53 -6.08
C SER A 90 2.30 16.32 -5.10
N LYS A 91 2.49 16.69 -3.83
CA LYS A 91 1.57 16.37 -2.72
C LYS A 91 0.15 16.85 -2.91
N ASN A 92 0.01 18.07 -3.43
CA ASN A 92 -1.28 18.66 -3.72
C ASN A 92 -1.54 18.43 -5.20
N THR A 93 -2.30 17.39 -5.50
CA THR A 93 -2.65 17.02 -6.87
C THR A 93 -3.18 18.23 -7.62
N THR A 94 -2.53 18.55 -8.71
CA THR A 94 -2.85 19.66 -9.60
C THR A 94 -3.24 19.15 -10.97
N ASP A 95 -3.85 19.97 -11.82
CA ASP A 95 -4.16 19.60 -13.21
C ASP A 95 -2.89 19.15 -13.98
N ARG A 96 -1.72 19.66 -13.62
CA ARG A 96 -0.45 19.21 -14.18
C ARG A 96 -0.13 17.76 -13.83
N ASN A 97 -0.43 17.32 -12.62
CA ASN A 97 -0.27 15.90 -12.25
C ASN A 97 -1.20 15.00 -13.07
N LEU A 98 -2.41 15.48 -13.40
CA LEU A 98 -3.32 14.78 -14.28
C LEU A 98 -2.77 14.71 -15.72
N GLU A 99 -2.26 15.84 -16.24
CA GLU A 99 -1.62 15.88 -17.57
C GLU A 99 -0.43 14.91 -17.64
N ILE A 100 0.42 14.89 -16.62
CA ILE A 100 1.54 13.95 -16.53
C ILE A 100 1.05 12.49 -16.49
N ALA A 101 0.00 12.21 -15.72
CA ALA A 101 -0.58 10.88 -15.66
C ALA A 101 -1.20 10.45 -16.98
N GLU A 102 -1.82 11.35 -17.71
CA GLU A 102 -2.35 11.10 -19.06
C GLU A 102 -1.23 10.79 -20.06
N ILE A 103 -0.13 11.56 -20.04
CA ILE A 103 1.03 11.34 -20.92
C ILE A 103 1.68 9.98 -20.62
N LEU A 104 1.91 9.65 -19.36
CA LEU A 104 2.61 8.44 -18.97
C LEU A 104 1.70 7.19 -18.95
N GLY A 105 0.39 7.38 -18.81
CA GLY A 105 -0.61 6.31 -18.88
C GLY A 105 -0.36 5.18 -17.88
N ASP A 106 -0.36 3.96 -18.38
CA ASP A 106 -0.16 2.72 -17.61
C ASP A 106 1.27 2.52 -17.05
N MET A 107 2.20 3.41 -17.41
CA MET A 107 3.56 3.37 -16.89
C MET A 107 3.65 3.81 -15.42
N ILE A 108 2.65 4.49 -14.87
CA ILE A 108 2.65 5.00 -13.50
C ILE A 108 1.38 4.64 -12.73
N ASN A 109 1.52 4.57 -11.40
CA ASN A 109 0.38 4.57 -10.49
C ASN A 109 0.39 5.90 -9.72
N PRO A 110 -0.54 6.83 -10.00
CA PRO A 110 -0.57 8.12 -9.33
C PRO A 110 -0.74 7.99 -7.82
N VAL A 111 0.11 8.68 -7.07
CA VAL A 111 0.01 8.75 -5.61
C VAL A 111 -0.83 9.96 -5.19
N MET A 112 -1.78 9.72 -4.30
CA MET A 112 -2.59 10.74 -3.64
C MET A 112 -2.35 10.66 -2.12
N ALA A 113 -1.12 10.97 -1.70
CA ALA A 113 -0.68 10.79 -0.33
C ALA A 113 -1.40 11.71 0.66
N ILE A 114 -2.08 11.15 1.65
CA ILE A 114 -2.89 11.85 2.65
C ILE A 114 -2.20 11.91 4.02
N GLN A 115 -1.50 10.88 4.44
CA GLN A 115 -0.84 10.62 5.73
C GLN A 115 -1.79 10.55 6.93
N SER A 116 -2.70 11.50 7.10
CA SER A 116 -3.81 11.53 8.05
C SER A 116 -4.95 12.36 7.48
N MET A 117 -6.18 12.13 7.94
CA MET A 117 -7.36 12.94 7.62
C MET A 117 -7.85 13.76 8.84
N THR A 118 -7.10 13.76 9.92
CA THR A 118 -7.41 14.48 11.15
C THR A 118 -6.74 15.85 11.12
N GLU A 119 -7.52 16.92 11.15
CA GLU A 119 -7.03 18.30 11.04
C GLU A 119 -5.96 18.65 12.09
N GLU A 120 -6.18 18.27 13.36
CA GLU A 120 -5.20 18.48 14.42
C GLU A 120 -3.87 17.78 14.11
N VAL A 121 -3.93 16.55 13.62
CA VAL A 121 -2.73 15.78 13.23
C VAL A 121 -2.01 16.48 12.08
N LEU A 122 -2.75 16.90 11.04
CA LEU A 122 -2.18 17.62 9.90
C LEU A 122 -1.46 18.90 10.35
N LYS A 123 -2.08 19.67 11.27
CA LYS A 123 -1.46 20.85 11.87
C LYS A 123 -0.18 20.51 12.64
N ASN A 124 -0.19 19.44 13.45
CA ASN A 124 0.98 19.00 14.21
C ASN A 124 2.14 18.55 13.32
N ILE A 125 1.84 17.97 12.15
CA ILE A 125 2.86 17.53 11.19
C ILE A 125 3.15 18.56 10.09
N LYS A 126 2.60 19.76 10.21
CA LYS A 126 2.77 20.88 9.24
C LYS A 126 2.47 20.47 7.79
N ARG A 127 1.31 19.82 7.61
CA ARG A 127 0.88 19.32 6.31
C ARG A 127 -0.51 19.82 5.97
N ASP A 128 -0.65 20.36 4.76
CA ASP A 128 -1.94 20.66 4.16
C ASP A 128 -2.29 19.57 3.13
N ASN A 129 -3.47 19.00 3.25
CA ASN A 129 -4.03 18.08 2.27
C ASN A 129 -5.00 18.83 1.35
N ILE A 130 -5.20 18.30 0.14
CA ILE A 130 -6.33 18.69 -0.68
C ILE A 130 -7.66 18.35 0.02
N SER A 131 -8.73 19.07 -0.30
CA SER A 131 -10.05 18.77 0.28
C SER A 131 -10.54 17.38 -0.12
N SER A 132 -11.46 16.81 0.67
CA SER A 132 -12.09 15.51 0.33
C SER A 132 -12.79 15.56 -1.03
N ASP A 133 -13.43 16.68 -1.37
CA ASP A 133 -14.11 16.86 -2.65
C ASP A 133 -13.10 16.89 -3.80
N THR A 134 -12.01 17.63 -3.64
CA THR A 134 -10.91 17.66 -4.61
C THR A 134 -10.34 16.26 -4.79
N TYR A 135 -10.05 15.52 -3.67
CA TYR A 135 -9.57 14.15 -3.73
C TYR A 135 -10.53 13.27 -4.55
N TYR A 136 -11.83 13.32 -4.27
CA TYR A 136 -12.84 12.53 -4.97
C TYR A 136 -12.89 12.85 -6.47
N GLN A 137 -12.83 14.15 -6.86
CA GLN A 137 -12.84 14.55 -8.25
C GLN A 137 -11.58 14.06 -9.00
N TYR A 138 -10.41 14.16 -8.38
CA TYR A 138 -9.17 13.65 -8.97
C TYR A 138 -9.18 12.13 -9.08
N GLN A 139 -9.66 11.41 -8.07
CA GLN A 139 -9.84 9.97 -8.11
C GLN A 139 -10.69 9.55 -9.32
N LYS A 140 -11.83 10.24 -9.51
CA LYS A 140 -12.72 10.00 -10.64
C LYS A 140 -12.04 10.26 -11.99
N ARG A 141 -11.25 11.32 -12.11
CA ARG A 141 -10.49 11.64 -13.32
C ARG A 141 -9.43 10.58 -13.62
N PHE A 142 -8.66 10.12 -12.62
CA PHE A 142 -7.72 9.02 -12.80
C PHE A 142 -8.42 7.76 -13.26
N HIS A 143 -9.54 7.40 -12.65
CA HIS A 143 -10.32 6.23 -13.08
C HIS A 143 -10.85 6.36 -14.52
N SER A 144 -11.27 7.54 -14.96
CA SER A 144 -11.72 7.74 -16.35
C SER A 144 -10.57 7.57 -17.37
N MET A 145 -9.33 7.76 -16.95
CA MET A 145 -8.12 7.49 -17.75
C MET A 145 -7.62 6.02 -17.62
N GLY A 146 -8.34 5.16 -16.90
CA GLY A 146 -7.95 3.77 -16.65
C GLY A 146 -6.83 3.59 -15.62
N SER A 147 -6.42 4.66 -14.92
CA SER A 147 -5.38 4.60 -13.90
C SER A 147 -5.97 4.25 -12.53
N THR A 148 -5.26 3.40 -11.79
CA THR A 148 -5.49 3.17 -10.36
C THR A 148 -4.61 4.10 -9.54
N THR A 149 -5.07 4.48 -8.36
CA THR A 149 -4.34 5.37 -7.46
C THR A 149 -4.01 4.68 -6.15
N TYR A 150 -3.04 5.22 -5.41
CA TYR A 150 -2.83 4.79 -4.05
C TYR A 150 -2.69 5.97 -3.09
N SER A 151 -3.03 5.73 -1.83
CA SER A 151 -2.86 6.70 -0.74
C SER A 151 -2.02 6.14 0.38
N ASP A 152 -1.14 6.99 0.91
CA ASP A 152 -0.32 6.66 2.06
C ASP A 152 -0.94 7.22 3.34
N MET A 153 -1.07 6.37 4.36
CA MET A 153 -1.38 6.73 5.74
C MET A 153 -0.18 6.44 6.63
N ILE A 154 0.08 7.26 7.63
CA ILE A 154 1.17 7.07 8.58
C ILE A 154 0.61 7.00 9.99
N VAL A 155 1.04 6.02 10.79
CA VAL A 155 0.61 5.83 12.18
C VAL A 155 1.74 5.28 13.05
N PRO A 156 1.80 5.69 14.34
CA PRO A 156 1.08 6.82 14.94
C PRO A 156 1.70 8.17 14.55
N LEU A 157 0.88 9.20 14.45
CA LEU A 157 1.33 10.58 14.27
C LEU A 157 1.00 11.41 15.53
N PRO A 158 1.67 12.55 15.76
CA PRO A 158 1.37 13.45 16.88
C PRO A 158 -0.08 13.92 16.90
N GLY A 159 -0.81 13.63 18.00
CA GLY A 159 -2.23 13.95 18.14
C GLY A 159 -3.19 12.91 17.53
N GLU A 160 -2.69 11.93 16.76
CA GLU A 160 -3.52 10.84 16.23
C GLU A 160 -3.97 9.90 17.35
N THR A 161 -5.24 9.53 17.36
CA THR A 161 -5.80 8.50 18.22
C THR A 161 -6.18 7.26 17.41
N PHE A 162 -6.41 6.14 18.09
CA PHE A 162 -6.93 4.94 17.45
C PHE A 162 -8.23 5.22 16.66
N HIS A 163 -9.14 5.99 17.23
CA HIS A 163 -10.44 6.30 16.61
C HIS A 163 -10.33 7.27 15.43
N THR A 164 -9.51 8.31 15.55
CA THR A 164 -9.32 9.27 14.44
C THR A 164 -8.63 8.64 13.26
N HIS A 165 -7.66 7.74 13.50
CA HIS A 165 -7.02 6.97 12.43
C HIS A 165 -8.04 6.09 11.69
N LEU A 166 -8.88 5.35 12.42
CA LEU A 166 -9.93 4.53 11.81
C LEU A 166 -10.96 5.37 11.04
N ALA A 167 -11.33 6.53 11.56
CA ALA A 167 -12.21 7.46 10.84
C ALA A 167 -11.58 7.92 9.51
N GLY A 168 -10.27 8.20 9.50
CA GLY A 168 -9.52 8.52 8.29
C GLY A 168 -9.50 7.37 7.27
N VAL A 169 -9.24 6.15 7.72
CA VAL A 169 -9.29 4.94 6.88
C VAL A 169 -10.69 4.75 6.29
N LYS A 170 -11.74 4.91 7.12
CA LYS A 170 -13.13 4.80 6.67
C LYS A 170 -13.44 5.83 5.58
N LYS A 171 -13.04 7.07 5.80
CA LYS A 171 -13.19 8.17 4.85
C LYS A 171 -12.51 7.89 3.51
N LEU A 172 -11.30 7.33 3.51
CA LEU A 172 -10.60 6.96 2.28
C LEU A 172 -11.35 5.88 1.48
N PHE A 173 -11.94 4.89 2.15
CA PHE A 173 -12.82 3.92 1.48
C PHE A 173 -14.05 4.60 0.88
N ASP A 174 -14.66 5.56 1.58
CA ASP A 174 -15.80 6.33 1.07
C ASP A 174 -15.42 7.16 -0.15
N LEU A 175 -14.21 7.71 -0.18
CA LEU A 175 -13.65 8.46 -1.32
C LEU A 175 -13.25 7.57 -2.49
N GLY A 176 -13.23 6.24 -2.33
CA GLY A 176 -12.97 5.30 -3.41
C GLY A 176 -11.50 4.99 -3.66
N VAL A 177 -10.66 5.03 -2.63
CA VAL A 177 -9.25 4.65 -2.74
C VAL A 177 -9.09 3.25 -3.34
N ASP A 178 -8.14 3.08 -4.28
CA ASP A 178 -7.86 1.78 -4.90
C ASP A 178 -6.87 0.96 -4.09
N ASP A 179 -5.82 1.60 -3.59
CA ASP A 179 -4.79 0.99 -2.76
C ASP A 179 -4.46 1.90 -1.58
N MET A 180 -4.41 1.37 -0.38
CA MET A 180 -4.17 2.09 0.85
C MET A 180 -2.95 1.54 1.57
N LYS A 181 -1.83 2.26 1.51
CA LYS A 181 -0.60 1.89 2.22
C LYS A 181 -0.60 2.47 3.63
N ASN A 182 -0.51 1.61 4.61
CA ASN A 182 -0.44 2.00 6.02
C ASN A 182 0.99 1.81 6.55
N HIS A 183 1.68 2.92 6.79
CA HIS A 183 3.08 2.94 7.21
C HIS A 183 3.21 3.17 8.71
N ASN A 184 4.18 2.49 9.33
CA ASN A 184 4.64 2.92 10.66
C ASN A 184 5.41 4.23 10.53
N MET A 185 5.21 5.16 11.47
CA MET A 185 6.01 6.38 11.54
C MET A 185 7.47 6.03 11.82
N ARG A 186 8.33 6.26 10.84
CA ARG A 186 9.78 6.11 10.95
C ARG A 186 10.39 7.37 11.52
N MET A 187 11.30 7.21 12.47
CA MET A 187 12.05 8.31 13.07
C MET A 187 13.26 8.59 12.19
N LEU A 188 13.10 9.48 11.20
CA LEU A 188 14.17 9.80 10.25
C LEU A 188 15.12 10.84 10.83
N PRO A 189 16.42 10.53 10.96
CA PRO A 189 17.41 11.52 11.40
C PRO A 189 17.34 12.79 10.54
N GLY A 190 17.38 13.94 11.21
CA GLY A 190 17.26 15.25 10.56
C GLY A 190 15.82 15.74 10.33
N SER A 191 14.80 14.91 10.44
CA SER A 191 13.42 15.38 10.45
C SER A 191 13.08 16.09 11.77
N GLU A 192 12.11 17.00 11.75
CA GLU A 192 11.71 17.75 12.96
C GLU A 192 11.18 16.79 14.06
N LEU A 193 10.39 15.76 13.69
CA LEU A 193 9.89 14.78 14.65
C LEU A 193 10.99 13.94 15.30
N TYR A 194 12.16 13.84 14.70
CA TYR A 194 13.30 13.13 15.28
C TYR A 194 13.90 13.84 16.50
N SER A 195 13.67 15.15 16.65
CA SER A 195 14.27 15.97 17.69
C SER A 195 13.89 15.54 19.12
N SER A 196 14.79 15.81 20.07
CA SER A 196 14.53 15.54 21.49
C SER A 196 13.34 16.35 22.03
N GLU A 197 13.11 17.55 21.52
CA GLU A 197 11.97 18.40 21.86
C GLU A 197 10.64 17.71 21.49
N MET A 198 10.50 17.22 20.26
CA MET A 198 9.29 16.55 19.80
C MET A 198 9.06 15.22 20.51
N ARG A 199 10.15 14.45 20.75
CA ARG A 199 10.07 13.21 21.55
C ARG A 199 9.50 13.48 22.94
N LYS A 200 9.94 14.56 23.60
CA LYS A 200 9.42 14.98 24.92
C LYS A 200 8.00 15.49 24.85
N LYS A 201 7.71 16.39 23.89
CA LYS A 201 6.39 17.03 23.72
C LYS A 201 5.27 16.03 23.54
N TYR A 202 5.49 15.01 22.74
CA TYR A 202 4.47 14.00 22.41
C TYR A 202 4.68 12.65 23.10
N ASN A 203 5.61 12.58 24.07
CA ASN A 203 5.94 11.37 24.83
C ASN A 203 6.23 10.16 23.92
N PHE A 204 7.06 10.33 22.90
CA PHE A 204 7.38 9.27 21.95
C PHE A 204 8.09 8.10 22.60
N LYS A 205 7.60 6.88 22.34
CA LYS A 205 8.30 5.62 22.61
C LYS A 205 8.59 4.95 21.29
N THR A 206 9.83 4.56 21.08
CA THR A 206 10.33 3.98 19.82
C THR A 206 10.89 2.60 20.03
N LYS A 207 10.92 1.81 18.97
CA LYS A 207 11.60 0.52 18.88
C LYS A 207 12.28 0.38 17.52
N TYR A 208 13.12 -0.62 17.42
CA TYR A 208 13.94 -0.88 16.23
C TYR A 208 13.47 -2.17 15.56
N ARG A 209 13.56 -2.22 14.25
CA ARG A 209 13.37 -3.44 13.47
C ARG A 209 14.19 -3.41 12.19
N LEU A 210 14.29 -4.57 11.56
CA LEU A 210 14.91 -4.75 10.26
C LEU A 210 14.14 -4.01 9.16
N ILE A 211 14.87 -3.35 8.24
CA ILE A 211 14.35 -2.94 6.93
C ILE A 211 14.49 -4.14 5.99
N HIS A 212 13.36 -4.69 5.56
CA HIS A 212 13.36 -5.89 4.72
C HIS A 212 13.86 -5.58 3.31
N GLY A 213 14.75 -6.42 2.79
CA GLY A 213 15.33 -6.29 1.47
C GLY A 213 16.66 -5.55 1.42
N ASP A 214 17.03 -4.83 2.48
CA ASP A 214 18.26 -4.03 2.55
C ASP A 214 19.34 -4.77 3.35
N CYS A 215 19.78 -5.93 2.84
CA CYS A 215 20.82 -6.73 3.45
C CYS A 215 21.72 -7.38 2.40
N GLY A 216 22.96 -7.67 2.78
CA GLY A 216 23.91 -8.31 1.88
C GLY A 216 25.20 -8.74 2.56
N TYR A 217 25.93 -9.63 1.89
CA TYR A 217 27.29 -10.01 2.25
C TYR A 217 28.24 -9.51 1.17
N TYR A 218 29.07 -8.59 1.50
CA TYR A 218 30.00 -7.91 0.58
C TYR A 218 31.44 -8.32 0.89
N LYS A 219 32.28 -8.46 -0.12
CA LYS A 219 33.71 -8.66 0.05
C LYS A 219 34.45 -7.36 -0.25
N THR A 220 35.33 -6.94 0.63
CA THR A 220 36.26 -5.86 0.37
C THR A 220 37.27 -6.26 -0.70
N PRO A 221 37.98 -5.30 -1.33
CA PRO A 221 39.08 -5.61 -2.24
C PRO A 221 40.15 -6.52 -1.63
N HIS A 222 40.34 -6.47 -0.30
CA HIS A 222 41.29 -7.31 0.43
C HIS A 222 40.70 -8.64 0.93
N GLY A 223 39.53 -9.04 0.43
CA GLY A 223 38.90 -10.35 0.72
C GLY A 223 38.16 -10.42 2.07
N LYS A 224 38.15 -9.35 2.88
CA LYS A 224 37.40 -9.33 4.14
C LYS A 224 35.91 -9.28 3.86
N GLY A 225 35.14 -10.20 4.44
CA GLY A 225 33.69 -10.19 4.34
C GLY A 225 33.03 -9.16 5.26
N ILE A 226 32.08 -8.40 4.74
CA ILE A 226 31.26 -7.44 5.47
C ILE A 226 29.81 -7.89 5.40
N LYS A 227 29.20 -8.09 6.56
CA LYS A 227 27.75 -8.25 6.71
C LYS A 227 27.11 -6.87 6.72
N SER A 228 26.10 -6.64 5.90
CA SER A 228 25.33 -5.39 5.88
C SER A 228 23.85 -5.68 6.04
N PHE A 229 23.18 -4.92 6.86
CA PHE A 229 21.73 -4.90 7.01
C PHE A 229 21.32 -3.53 7.57
N GLU A 230 20.09 -3.11 7.27
CA GLU A 230 19.57 -1.83 7.70
C GLU A 230 18.48 -1.99 8.76
N LEU A 231 18.50 -1.08 9.74
CA LEU A 231 17.52 -1.03 10.83
C LEU A 231 16.79 0.30 10.80
N GLU A 232 15.49 0.27 11.02
CA GLU A 232 14.68 1.46 11.23
C GLU A 232 14.33 1.65 12.71
N GLU A 233 14.36 2.89 13.17
CA GLU A 233 13.69 3.31 14.38
C GLU A 233 12.27 3.70 14.03
N SER A 234 11.27 3.11 14.68
CA SER A 234 9.86 3.42 14.45
C SER A 234 9.16 3.84 15.73
N LEU A 235 8.25 4.79 15.60
CA LEU A 235 7.39 5.25 16.67
C LEU A 235 6.37 4.16 17.03
N ARG A 236 6.28 3.83 18.33
CA ARG A 236 5.42 2.76 18.84
C ARG A 236 4.28 3.27 19.72
N SER A 237 4.47 4.44 20.34
CA SER A 237 3.39 5.14 21.05
C SER A 237 3.65 6.64 21.11
N THR A 238 2.58 7.37 21.32
CA THR A 238 2.56 8.82 21.59
C THR A 238 1.78 9.07 22.87
N ASN A 239 1.60 10.34 23.25
CA ASN A 239 0.70 10.72 24.35
C ASN A 239 -0.79 10.47 24.03
N THR A 240 -1.18 10.23 22.77
CA THR A 240 -2.57 10.03 22.30
C THR A 240 -2.86 8.64 21.79
N MET A 241 -1.84 7.83 21.53
CA MET A 241 -1.99 6.45 21.03
C MET A 241 -0.98 5.53 21.70
N SER A 242 -1.46 4.50 22.38
CA SER A 242 -0.63 3.49 23.04
C SER A 242 -0.07 2.45 22.05
N GLU A 243 1.04 1.80 22.42
CA GLU A 243 1.59 0.68 21.62
C GLU A 243 0.58 -0.46 21.46
N LYS A 244 -0.26 -0.71 22.47
CA LYS A 244 -1.35 -1.70 22.39
C LYS A 244 -2.36 -1.38 21.29
N GLU A 245 -2.68 -0.10 21.10
CA GLU A 245 -3.55 0.35 20.01
C GLU A 245 -2.87 0.26 18.65
N VAL A 246 -1.58 0.59 18.56
CA VAL A 246 -0.79 0.38 17.34
C VAL A 246 -0.80 -1.10 16.92
N PHE A 247 -0.67 -2.06 17.87
CA PHE A 247 -0.80 -3.47 17.54
C PHE A 247 -2.22 -3.90 17.14
N LYS A 248 -3.27 -3.24 17.66
CA LYS A 248 -4.64 -3.48 17.17
C LYS A 248 -4.79 -2.99 15.72
N LEU A 249 -4.28 -1.78 15.42
CA LEU A 249 -4.29 -1.25 14.06
C LEU A 249 -3.56 -2.18 13.09
N ARG A 250 -2.47 -2.82 13.51
CA ARG A 250 -1.72 -3.73 12.65
C ARG A 250 -2.56 -4.89 12.10
N LYS A 251 -3.52 -5.42 12.86
CA LYS A 251 -4.46 -6.44 12.36
C LYS A 251 -5.39 -5.87 11.28
N ILE A 252 -5.85 -4.66 11.48
CA ILE A 252 -6.72 -3.96 10.53
C ILE A 252 -5.95 -3.65 9.25
N HIS A 253 -4.72 -3.15 9.38
CA HIS A 253 -3.83 -2.89 8.25
C HIS A 253 -3.47 -4.17 7.48
N PHE A 254 -3.29 -5.30 8.18
CA PHE A 254 -3.12 -6.59 7.54
C PHE A 254 -4.37 -6.98 6.71
N LEU A 255 -5.58 -6.78 7.24
CA LEU A 255 -6.80 -7.06 6.49
C LEU A 255 -6.96 -6.13 5.29
N ILE A 256 -6.60 -4.86 5.42
CA ILE A 256 -6.58 -3.91 4.29
C ILE A 256 -5.61 -4.42 3.22
N GLU A 257 -4.39 -4.77 3.61
CA GLU A 257 -3.38 -5.28 2.66
C GLU A 257 -3.83 -6.58 2.00
N PHE A 258 -4.26 -7.56 2.78
CA PHE A 258 -4.66 -8.88 2.28
C PHE A 258 -5.96 -8.84 1.47
N ALA A 259 -7.02 -8.28 2.05
CA ALA A 259 -8.35 -8.36 1.45
C ALA A 259 -8.56 -7.34 0.32
N TRP A 260 -7.98 -6.14 0.47
CA TRP A 260 -8.18 -5.01 -0.45
C TRP A 260 -7.02 -4.81 -1.41
N ASN A 261 -5.80 -4.51 -0.92
CA ASN A 261 -4.65 -4.18 -1.76
C ASN A 261 -4.17 -5.37 -2.61
N PHE A 262 -4.08 -6.58 -2.01
CA PHE A 262 -3.77 -7.82 -2.76
C PHE A 262 -4.97 -8.36 -3.54
N GLN A 263 -6.11 -7.67 -3.46
CA GLN A 263 -7.33 -7.95 -4.23
C GLN A 263 -7.96 -9.32 -3.95
N ILE A 264 -7.62 -9.99 -2.84
CA ILE A 264 -8.16 -11.31 -2.53
C ILE A 264 -9.68 -11.29 -2.34
N TYR A 265 -10.22 -10.21 -1.76
CA TYR A 265 -11.66 -10.03 -1.52
C TYR A 265 -12.18 -8.67 -2.01
N SER A 266 -11.38 -7.91 -2.76
CA SER A 266 -11.70 -6.53 -3.11
C SER A 266 -13.02 -6.40 -3.88
N ASP A 267 -13.32 -7.33 -4.79
CA ASP A 267 -14.54 -7.26 -5.61
C ASP A 267 -15.80 -7.50 -4.76
N LEU A 268 -15.72 -8.44 -3.80
CA LEU A 268 -16.77 -8.64 -2.81
C LEU A 268 -16.99 -7.39 -1.95
N LEU A 269 -15.89 -6.79 -1.47
CA LEU A 269 -15.92 -5.58 -0.65
C LEU A 269 -16.39 -4.33 -1.44
N LYS A 270 -16.09 -4.23 -2.73
CA LYS A 270 -16.62 -3.15 -3.60
C LYS A 270 -18.13 -3.21 -3.74
N VAL A 271 -18.69 -4.42 -3.83
CA VAL A 271 -20.14 -4.60 -3.90
C VAL A 271 -20.83 -4.17 -2.60
N THR A 272 -20.25 -4.45 -1.44
CA THR A 272 -20.85 -4.03 -0.16
C THR A 272 -21.04 -2.53 -0.06
N LYS A 273 -20.13 -1.73 -0.66
CA LYS A 273 -20.27 -0.27 -0.72
C LYS A 273 -21.55 0.18 -1.43
N LYS A 274 -22.03 -0.55 -2.44
CA LYS A 274 -23.29 -0.24 -3.14
C LYS A 274 -24.51 -0.42 -2.25
N PHE A 275 -24.37 -1.23 -1.21
CA PHE A 275 -25.38 -1.41 -0.17
C PHE A 275 -25.08 -0.56 1.08
N GLN A 276 -24.30 0.51 0.94
CA GLN A 276 -23.94 1.47 1.99
C GLN A 276 -23.19 0.84 3.18
N ILE A 277 -22.51 -0.27 2.96
CA ILE A 277 -21.63 -0.89 3.97
C ILE A 277 -20.18 -0.50 3.63
N ASN A 278 -19.53 0.20 4.56
CA ASN A 278 -18.13 0.57 4.39
C ASN A 278 -17.23 -0.66 4.61
N GLN A 279 -16.16 -0.75 3.84
CA GLN A 279 -15.22 -1.87 3.86
C GLN A 279 -14.53 -2.03 5.23
N LEU A 280 -14.21 -0.90 5.89
CA LEU A 280 -13.62 -0.93 7.23
C LEU A 280 -14.58 -1.55 8.25
N ASP A 281 -15.89 -1.24 8.18
CA ASP A 281 -16.88 -1.80 9.09
C ASP A 281 -16.95 -3.34 8.98
N ILE A 282 -16.80 -3.86 7.75
CA ILE A 282 -16.71 -5.32 7.52
C ILE A 282 -15.44 -5.90 8.17
N MET A 283 -14.29 -5.25 7.97
CA MET A 283 -13.02 -5.71 8.54
C MET A 283 -13.04 -5.70 10.07
N LEU A 284 -13.60 -4.67 10.68
CA LEU A 284 -13.76 -4.58 12.14
C LEU A 284 -14.69 -5.69 12.66
N LYS A 285 -15.83 -5.90 11.99
CA LYS A 285 -16.78 -6.95 12.37
C LYS A 285 -16.24 -8.35 12.10
N PHE A 286 -15.41 -8.52 11.06
CA PHE A 286 -14.68 -9.76 10.82
C PHE A 286 -13.75 -10.11 11.99
N LEU A 287 -13.00 -9.13 12.49
CA LEU A 287 -12.14 -9.32 13.67
C LEU A 287 -12.95 -9.66 14.93
N GLU A 288 -14.12 -9.07 15.09
CA GLU A 288 -15.03 -9.36 16.20
C GLU A 288 -15.58 -10.80 16.12
N ASN A 289 -16.14 -11.18 14.96
CA ASN A 289 -16.67 -12.51 14.71
C ASN A 289 -15.58 -13.59 14.81
N GLY A 290 -14.37 -13.27 14.39
CA GLY A 290 -13.19 -14.14 14.49
C GLY A 290 -12.85 -14.56 15.94
N LYS A 291 -13.22 -13.76 16.95
CA LYS A 291 -13.04 -14.13 18.37
C LYS A 291 -13.86 -15.35 18.80
N LYS A 292 -14.89 -15.72 18.03
CA LYS A 292 -15.74 -16.89 18.28
C LYS A 292 -15.31 -18.13 17.47
N ASN A 293 -14.31 -18.00 16.60
CA ASN A 293 -13.79 -19.07 15.75
C ASN A 293 -12.43 -19.55 16.25
N LYS A 294 -12.32 -20.85 16.60
CA LYS A 294 -11.10 -21.43 17.19
C LYS A 294 -9.87 -21.30 16.29
N GLU A 295 -10.02 -21.47 14.98
CA GLU A 295 -8.93 -21.37 14.00
C GLU A 295 -8.45 -19.90 13.87
N LEU A 296 -9.38 -18.94 13.79
CA LEU A 296 -9.01 -17.53 13.75
C LEU A 296 -8.38 -17.04 15.05
N ILE A 297 -8.80 -17.56 16.21
CA ILE A 297 -8.13 -17.29 17.49
C ILE A 297 -6.67 -17.74 17.43
N LYS A 298 -6.42 -18.96 16.91
CA LYS A 298 -5.06 -19.52 16.74
C LYS A 298 -4.23 -18.67 15.78
N PHE A 299 -4.82 -18.30 14.62
CA PHE A 299 -4.19 -17.44 13.62
C PHE A 299 -3.80 -16.07 14.21
N TRP A 300 -4.74 -15.39 14.88
CA TRP A 300 -4.47 -14.07 15.45
C TRP A 300 -3.50 -14.09 16.63
N LYS A 301 -3.44 -15.19 17.40
CA LYS A 301 -2.39 -15.37 18.42
C LYS A 301 -1.00 -15.47 17.78
N LEU A 302 -0.87 -16.22 16.68
CA LEU A 302 0.38 -16.32 15.93
C LEU A 302 0.77 -14.97 15.32
N PHE A 303 -0.17 -14.28 14.69
CA PHE A 303 0.03 -12.94 14.12
C PHE A 303 0.48 -11.93 15.19
N ASP A 304 -0.18 -11.91 16.36
CA ASP A 304 0.17 -11.02 17.46
C ASP A 304 1.58 -11.29 17.99
N LYS A 305 1.95 -12.57 18.12
CA LYS A 305 3.30 -12.95 18.54
C LYS A 305 4.33 -12.46 17.52
N SER A 306 4.19 -12.86 16.26
CA SER A 306 5.13 -12.46 15.20
C SER A 306 5.22 -10.94 15.04
N SER A 307 4.08 -10.22 15.19
CA SER A 307 4.07 -8.75 15.16
C SER A 307 4.89 -8.11 16.27
N LYS A 308 4.99 -8.75 17.43
CA LYS A 308 5.79 -8.27 18.56
C LYS A 308 7.27 -8.66 18.41
N ASP A 309 7.52 -9.87 17.91
CA ASP A 309 8.86 -10.43 17.76
C ASP A 309 9.72 -9.68 16.71
N GLU A 310 9.11 -8.85 15.84
CA GLU A 310 9.85 -8.00 14.91
C GLU A 310 10.58 -6.82 15.59
N TRP A 311 10.27 -6.49 16.87
CA TRP A 311 10.68 -5.25 17.49
C TRP A 311 11.71 -5.47 18.60
N PHE A 312 12.80 -4.73 18.53
CA PHE A 312 13.87 -4.66 19.50
C PHE A 312 13.78 -3.36 20.30
N ASN A 313 14.15 -3.41 21.57
CA ASN A 313 14.07 -2.23 22.44
C ASN A 313 15.20 -1.22 22.20
N SER A 314 16.33 -1.68 21.63
CA SER A 314 17.42 -0.80 21.23
C SER A 314 18.02 -1.22 19.88
N ARG A 315 18.77 -0.31 19.29
CA ARG A 315 19.50 -0.55 18.05
C ARG A 315 20.57 -1.62 18.25
N GLU A 316 21.28 -1.56 19.36
CA GLU A 316 22.36 -2.49 19.72
C GLU A 316 21.82 -3.90 19.93
N GLU A 317 20.62 -4.05 20.48
CA GLU A 317 19.95 -5.35 20.62
C GLU A 317 19.66 -5.96 19.23
N ALA A 318 19.11 -5.18 18.32
CA ALA A 318 18.83 -5.60 16.95
C ALA A 318 20.12 -5.92 16.18
N GLU A 319 21.14 -5.07 16.28
CA GLU A 319 22.45 -5.28 15.65
C GLU A 319 23.12 -6.58 16.14
N ARG A 320 23.10 -6.86 17.43
CA ARG A 320 23.62 -8.13 17.99
C ARG A 320 22.86 -9.33 17.45
N PHE A 321 21.52 -9.25 17.39
CA PHE A 321 20.69 -10.33 16.89
C PHE A 321 21.00 -10.65 15.42
N PHE A 322 21.01 -9.66 14.54
CA PHE A 322 21.25 -9.89 13.09
C PHE A 322 22.74 -10.11 12.76
N SER A 323 23.67 -9.72 13.63
CA SER A 323 25.10 -10.02 13.47
C SER A 323 25.44 -11.47 13.82
N ASP A 324 24.61 -12.17 14.57
CA ASP A 324 24.75 -13.60 14.81
C ASP A 324 24.82 -14.38 13.51
N LYS A 325 25.68 -15.40 13.42
CA LYS A 325 25.92 -16.16 12.19
C LYS A 325 24.65 -16.82 11.65
N LYS A 326 23.85 -17.43 12.54
CA LYS A 326 22.62 -18.13 12.15
C LYS A 326 21.57 -17.13 11.68
N ASN A 327 21.32 -16.10 12.48
CA ASN A 327 20.30 -15.09 12.17
C ASN A 327 20.65 -14.31 10.89
N PHE A 328 21.94 -14.00 10.67
CA PHE A 328 22.36 -13.37 9.41
C PHE A 328 22.19 -14.30 8.20
N ASN A 329 22.50 -15.58 8.32
CA ASN A 329 22.23 -16.53 7.24
C ASN A 329 20.73 -16.68 6.97
N ASP A 330 19.91 -16.69 8.00
CA ASP A 330 18.44 -16.71 7.86
C ASP A 330 17.94 -15.44 7.16
N LEU A 331 18.56 -14.29 7.46
CA LEU A 331 18.26 -13.02 6.80
C LEU A 331 18.62 -13.05 5.30
N ILE A 332 19.81 -13.48 4.92
CA ILE A 332 20.25 -13.60 3.51
C ILE A 332 19.38 -14.60 2.75
N ASN A 333 18.93 -15.66 3.41
CA ASN A 333 18.03 -16.66 2.83
C ASN A 333 16.54 -16.24 2.87
N GLN A 334 16.25 -14.95 3.10
CA GLN A 334 14.91 -14.34 3.07
C GLN A 334 13.89 -14.98 4.03
N LYS A 335 14.37 -15.56 5.16
CA LYS A 335 13.47 -16.09 6.16
C LYS A 335 12.74 -15.01 6.97
N TYR A 336 13.25 -13.79 6.95
CA TYR A 336 12.62 -12.60 7.56
C TYR A 336 11.92 -11.78 6.48
N GLU A 337 10.82 -12.30 5.93
CA GLU A 337 10.01 -11.59 4.95
C GLU A 337 9.04 -10.62 5.67
N LYS A 338 8.51 -9.63 4.94
CA LYS A 338 7.49 -8.71 5.49
C LYS A 338 6.30 -9.48 6.05
N LEU A 339 5.90 -9.13 7.27
CA LEU A 339 4.84 -9.84 8.01
C LEU A 339 3.55 -9.99 7.18
N ASN A 340 3.14 -8.94 6.46
CA ASN A 340 1.92 -8.99 5.64
C ASN A 340 2.02 -10.06 4.54
N ILE A 341 3.19 -10.21 3.92
CA ILE A 341 3.42 -11.23 2.88
C ILE A 341 3.40 -12.63 3.51
N GLN A 342 4.16 -12.83 4.60
CA GLN A 342 4.19 -14.11 5.30
C GLN A 342 2.79 -14.57 5.71
N PHE A 343 2.03 -13.69 6.36
CA PHE A 343 0.70 -14.03 6.85
C PHE A 343 -0.34 -14.14 5.73
N SER A 344 -0.17 -13.44 4.62
CA SER A 344 -1.00 -13.67 3.43
C SER A 344 -0.82 -15.07 2.86
N ILE A 345 0.43 -15.54 2.76
CA ILE A 345 0.74 -16.92 2.35
C ILE A 345 0.16 -17.93 3.34
N ILE A 346 0.29 -17.69 4.65
CA ILE A 346 -0.28 -18.55 5.69
C ILE A 346 -1.80 -18.60 5.57
N VAL A 347 -2.49 -17.47 5.34
CA VAL A 347 -3.94 -17.48 5.11
C VAL A 347 -4.29 -18.30 3.88
N LEU A 348 -3.66 -18.03 2.75
CA LEU A 348 -3.96 -18.73 1.49
C LEU A 348 -3.69 -20.24 1.59
N ARG A 349 -2.69 -20.66 2.36
CA ARG A 349 -2.32 -22.06 2.53
C ARG A 349 -3.19 -22.77 3.56
N ASP A 350 -3.34 -22.19 4.76
CA ASP A 350 -3.83 -22.93 5.93
C ASP A 350 -5.20 -22.45 6.44
N TYR A 351 -5.59 -21.20 6.17
CA TYR A 351 -6.76 -20.56 6.77
C TYR A 351 -7.77 -20.03 5.75
N LYS A 352 -7.54 -20.20 4.44
CA LYS A 352 -8.39 -19.60 3.38
C LYS A 352 -9.87 -19.96 3.54
N ILE A 353 -10.18 -21.23 3.73
CA ILE A 353 -11.56 -21.71 3.91
C ILE A 353 -12.22 -21.07 5.14
N THR A 354 -11.46 -20.92 6.22
CA THR A 354 -11.97 -20.29 7.46
C THR A 354 -12.20 -18.80 7.25
N PHE A 355 -11.28 -18.09 6.57
CA PHE A 355 -11.44 -16.67 6.22
C PHE A 355 -12.68 -16.47 5.33
N ASP A 356 -12.86 -17.28 4.28
CA ASP A 356 -14.01 -17.24 3.39
C ASP A 356 -15.32 -17.38 4.14
N LYS A 357 -15.42 -18.41 4.98
CA LYS A 357 -16.61 -18.71 5.79
C LYS A 357 -16.96 -17.57 6.74
N VAL A 358 -15.98 -17.07 7.51
CA VAL A 358 -16.21 -16.01 8.48
C VAL A 358 -16.50 -14.69 7.78
N LEU A 359 -15.84 -14.38 6.65
CA LEU A 359 -16.12 -13.17 5.86
C LEU A 359 -17.57 -13.20 5.32
N LEU A 360 -18.01 -14.32 4.73
CA LEU A 360 -19.37 -14.46 4.25
C LEU A 360 -20.41 -14.29 5.37
N GLN A 361 -20.19 -14.93 6.52
CA GLN A 361 -21.03 -14.76 7.70
C GLN A 361 -21.07 -13.33 8.19
N THR A 362 -19.90 -12.65 8.17
CA THR A 362 -19.79 -11.26 8.57
C THR A 362 -20.60 -10.36 7.65
N ILE A 363 -20.47 -10.48 6.33
CA ILE A 363 -21.23 -9.65 5.40
C ILE A 363 -22.73 -9.91 5.52
N LYS A 364 -23.15 -11.17 5.62
CA LYS A 364 -24.57 -11.53 5.83
C LYS A 364 -25.16 -10.91 7.10
N SER A 365 -24.35 -10.76 8.16
CA SER A 365 -24.81 -10.19 9.45
C SER A 365 -25.16 -8.71 9.40
N PHE A 366 -24.86 -8.00 8.31
CA PHE A 366 -25.33 -6.61 8.10
C PHE A 366 -26.78 -6.56 7.59
N ASN A 367 -27.33 -7.66 7.10
CA ASN A 367 -28.70 -7.79 6.59
C ASN A 367 -29.09 -6.77 5.48
N ALA A 368 -28.08 -6.16 4.84
CA ALA A 368 -28.30 -5.14 3.82
C ALA A 368 -28.23 -5.70 2.39
N ILE A 369 -27.60 -6.85 2.19
CA ILE A 369 -27.41 -7.47 0.88
C ILE A 369 -28.27 -8.73 0.81
N PRO A 370 -29.09 -8.92 -0.26
CA PRO A 370 -29.84 -10.14 -0.46
C PRO A 370 -28.95 -11.38 -0.44
N ASN A 371 -29.40 -12.44 0.26
CA ASN A 371 -28.58 -13.64 0.48
C ASN A 371 -28.18 -14.39 -0.81
N ASN A 372 -29.03 -14.35 -1.84
CA ASN A 372 -28.72 -14.91 -3.15
C ASN A 372 -27.56 -14.15 -3.83
N ILE A 373 -27.58 -12.82 -3.80
CA ILE A 373 -26.53 -11.98 -4.39
C ILE A 373 -25.20 -12.25 -3.71
N ILE A 374 -25.16 -12.17 -2.38
CA ILE A 374 -23.90 -12.35 -1.64
C ILE A 374 -23.40 -13.80 -1.73
N GLY A 375 -24.30 -14.79 -1.78
CA GLY A 375 -23.95 -16.19 -1.94
C GLY A 375 -23.31 -16.49 -3.29
N ASP A 376 -23.87 -15.97 -4.38
CA ASP A 376 -23.34 -16.19 -5.73
C ASP A 376 -22.01 -15.45 -5.94
N LEU A 377 -21.94 -14.17 -5.52
CA LEU A 377 -20.73 -13.39 -5.63
C LEU A 377 -19.57 -13.99 -4.82
N SER A 378 -19.84 -14.46 -3.59
CA SER A 378 -18.80 -15.09 -2.78
C SER A 378 -18.23 -16.35 -3.41
N LYS A 379 -19.05 -17.17 -4.07
CA LYS A 379 -18.58 -18.36 -4.78
C LYS A 379 -17.58 -18.00 -5.89
N ILE A 380 -17.84 -16.91 -6.62
CA ILE A 380 -16.96 -16.41 -7.68
C ILE A 380 -15.64 -15.92 -7.06
N VAL A 381 -15.71 -14.98 -6.12
CA VAL A 381 -14.53 -14.34 -5.52
C VAL A 381 -13.67 -15.37 -4.76
N PHE A 382 -14.28 -16.32 -4.05
CA PHE A 382 -13.51 -17.34 -3.33
C PHE A 382 -12.83 -18.35 -4.27
N ALA A 383 -13.41 -18.60 -5.43
CA ALA A 383 -12.82 -19.47 -6.45
C ALA A 383 -11.63 -18.84 -7.18
N GLU A 384 -11.51 -17.51 -7.22
CA GLU A 384 -10.36 -16.82 -7.82
C GLU A 384 -9.05 -17.11 -7.08
N PHE A 385 -9.12 -17.30 -5.77
CA PHE A 385 -7.98 -17.61 -4.91
C PHE A 385 -8.28 -18.86 -4.07
N PRO A 386 -8.17 -20.06 -4.65
CA PRO A 386 -8.37 -21.29 -3.90
C PRO A 386 -7.25 -21.50 -2.86
N PRO A 387 -7.47 -22.35 -1.83
CA PRO A 387 -6.43 -22.73 -0.90
C PRO A 387 -5.20 -23.30 -1.62
N LEU A 388 -3.99 -22.85 -1.27
CA LEU A 388 -2.74 -23.32 -1.91
C LEU A 388 -2.48 -24.81 -1.72
N ASN A 389 -3.04 -25.43 -0.67
CA ASN A 389 -2.92 -26.85 -0.36
C ASN A 389 -4.06 -27.71 -0.96
N SER A 390 -4.96 -27.10 -1.76
CA SER A 390 -6.02 -27.88 -2.42
C SER A 390 -5.41 -28.69 -3.56
N GLU A 391 -5.87 -29.94 -3.75
CA GLU A 391 -5.47 -30.82 -4.85
C GLU A 391 -5.86 -30.28 -6.24
N ILE A 392 -6.48 -29.11 -6.32
CA ILE A 392 -6.78 -28.39 -7.55
C ILE A 392 -5.46 -27.82 -8.08
N SER A 393 -4.64 -28.69 -8.66
CA SER A 393 -3.31 -28.39 -9.21
C SER A 393 -3.33 -27.54 -10.47
N GLN A 394 -4.48 -27.09 -10.94
CA GLN A 394 -4.64 -26.18 -12.08
C GLN A 394 -5.43 -24.95 -11.63
N HIS A 395 -4.72 -23.90 -11.25
CA HIS A 395 -5.30 -22.59 -11.00
C HIS A 395 -5.81 -22.00 -12.32
N HIS A 396 -7.05 -22.22 -12.64
CA HIS A 396 -7.73 -21.51 -13.70
C HIS A 396 -8.19 -20.17 -13.16
N TYR A 397 -7.34 -19.15 -13.30
CA TYR A 397 -7.76 -17.77 -13.08
C TYR A 397 -8.80 -17.41 -14.14
N PRO A 398 -9.96 -16.84 -13.76
CA PRO A 398 -10.89 -16.29 -14.72
C PRO A 398 -10.12 -15.36 -15.66
N LYS A 399 -10.32 -15.48 -16.96
CA LYS A 399 -9.69 -14.57 -17.93
C LYS A 399 -10.01 -13.12 -17.53
N ASN A 400 -9.07 -12.19 -17.71
CA ASN A 400 -9.25 -10.78 -17.39
C ASN A 400 -10.56 -10.19 -17.90
N ASP A 401 -11.10 -10.70 -19.03
CA ASP A 401 -12.37 -10.31 -19.60
C ASP A 401 -13.57 -10.72 -18.77
N LEU A 402 -13.56 -11.92 -18.15
CA LEU A 402 -14.63 -12.36 -17.27
C LEU A 402 -14.67 -11.51 -15.99
N ARG A 403 -13.52 -11.18 -15.44
CA ARG A 403 -13.40 -10.28 -14.28
C ARG A 403 -13.94 -8.88 -14.58
N LYS A 404 -13.61 -8.29 -15.75
CA LYS A 404 -14.17 -7.02 -16.21
C LYS A 404 -15.68 -7.09 -16.38
N GLN A 405 -16.21 -8.20 -16.93
CA GLN A 405 -17.64 -8.42 -17.09
C GLN A 405 -18.33 -8.52 -15.73
N ILE A 406 -17.76 -9.26 -14.76
CA ILE A 406 -18.28 -9.34 -13.40
C ILE A 406 -18.31 -7.94 -12.76
N ILE A 407 -17.27 -7.16 -12.89
CA ILE A 407 -17.24 -5.78 -12.38
C ILE A 407 -18.30 -4.91 -13.04
N ASN A 408 -18.50 -5.01 -14.34
CA ASN A 408 -19.57 -4.30 -15.07
C ASN A 408 -20.95 -4.73 -14.62
N ILE A 409 -21.16 -6.03 -14.42
CA ILE A 409 -22.40 -6.62 -13.90
C ILE A 409 -22.68 -6.07 -12.50
N LEU A 410 -21.66 -6.10 -11.62
CA LEU A 410 -21.75 -5.57 -10.26
C LEU A 410 -21.94 -4.05 -10.23
N SER A 411 -21.65 -3.35 -11.35
CA SER A 411 -21.86 -1.92 -11.46
C SER A 411 -23.34 -1.53 -11.70
N LYS A 412 -24.18 -2.44 -12.15
CA LYS A 412 -25.61 -2.17 -12.39
C LYS A 412 -26.41 -2.28 -11.09
N LYS A 413 -27.29 -1.31 -10.81
CA LYS A 413 -28.21 -1.34 -9.66
C LYS A 413 -29.34 -2.35 -9.91
N ASN A 414 -29.69 -3.13 -8.88
CA ASN A 414 -30.95 -3.88 -8.71
C ASN A 414 -31.22 -5.14 -9.56
N GLU A 415 -30.26 -5.72 -10.27
CA GLU A 415 -30.47 -7.06 -10.86
C GLU A 415 -29.76 -8.15 -10.08
N SER A 416 -30.35 -9.36 -9.98
CA SER A 416 -29.66 -10.48 -9.36
C SER A 416 -28.48 -10.90 -10.24
N ILE A 417 -27.33 -11.16 -9.63
CA ILE A 417 -26.10 -11.58 -10.35
C ILE A 417 -26.37 -12.86 -11.15
N SER A 418 -27.13 -13.80 -10.59
CA SER A 418 -27.54 -15.02 -11.29
C SER A 418 -28.32 -14.74 -12.56
N LYS A 419 -29.25 -13.77 -12.54
CA LYS A 419 -30.03 -13.39 -13.72
C LYS A 419 -29.15 -12.75 -14.79
N ILE A 420 -28.19 -11.91 -14.35
CA ILE A 420 -27.25 -11.24 -15.26
C ILE A 420 -26.27 -12.24 -15.87
N LEU A 421 -25.72 -13.16 -15.08
CA LEU A 421 -24.83 -14.21 -15.57
C LEU A 421 -25.56 -15.14 -16.56
N ASN A 422 -26.81 -15.52 -16.27
CA ASN A 422 -27.61 -16.36 -17.16
C ASN A 422 -27.98 -15.65 -18.48
N THR A 423 -28.28 -14.34 -18.45
CA THR A 423 -28.58 -13.56 -19.66
C THR A 423 -27.35 -13.35 -20.54
N GLN A 424 -26.14 -13.49 -20.01
CA GLN A 424 -24.87 -13.39 -20.77
C GLN A 424 -24.29 -14.76 -21.11
N GLY A 425 -25.03 -15.87 -20.89
CA GLY A 425 -24.57 -17.21 -21.23
C GLY A 425 -23.55 -17.81 -20.28
N PHE A 426 -23.33 -17.21 -19.10
CA PHE A 426 -22.44 -17.76 -18.07
C PHE A 426 -23.22 -18.53 -17.01
N SER A 427 -22.85 -19.78 -16.77
CA SER A 427 -23.28 -20.51 -15.58
C SER A 427 -22.19 -20.53 -14.51
N ILE A 428 -22.59 -20.64 -13.24
CA ILE A 428 -21.64 -20.83 -12.13
C ILE A 428 -20.78 -22.09 -12.32
N LYS A 429 -21.28 -23.09 -13.09
CA LYS A 429 -20.52 -24.29 -13.48
C LYS A 429 -19.36 -23.93 -14.41
N ASP A 430 -19.54 -22.97 -15.33
CA ASP A 430 -18.49 -22.56 -16.27
C ASP A 430 -17.35 -21.84 -15.59
N LEU A 431 -17.59 -21.23 -14.43
CA LEU A 431 -16.57 -20.61 -13.58
C LEU A 431 -15.75 -21.64 -12.78
N ARG A 432 -16.28 -22.87 -12.59
CA ARG A 432 -15.57 -23.96 -11.89
C ARG A 432 -14.70 -24.81 -12.83
N LEU A 433 -14.91 -24.72 -14.11
CA LEU A 433 -14.26 -25.56 -15.13
C LEU A 433 -13.24 -24.78 -15.98
N ARG A 434 -12.97 -23.53 -15.62
CA ARG A 434 -12.00 -22.66 -16.26
C ARG A 434 -11.13 -22.03 -15.17
#